data_009105f5479b4c12bec4bc45126cbb2a
#
_entry.id   009105f5479b4c12bec4bc45126cbb2a
#
_cell.length_a   1.000
_cell.length_b   1.000
_cell.length_c   1.000
_cell.angle_alpha   90.00
_cell.angle_beta   90.00
_cell.angle_gamma   90.00
#
_symmetry.space_group_name_H-M   'P 1'
#
loop_
_entity.id
_entity.type
_entity.pdbx_description
1 polymer ?
#
loop_
_entity_poly.entity_id
_entity_poly.type
_entity_poly.pdbx_seq_one_letter_code
_entity_poly.pdbx_strand_id
1 'polypeptide(L)'
;MGKGNRTRNERASAVLAAAQTSKKVKKTGKGMPTWVGTLIVVSVVVLLLAVTALCVLSARGTFKRMRIIAESENFEVTVPMMSYLIYTEYQNTVTMYDQYTSGSGSIKIGGGEGGDALDRNLPLRDQIYSSVTGLDGQTVTTTWFDYFAQIAEKDVKQILACCEEARLAGMELSEAELAAIEADLDTIASYAAMYGYTTNGYLSMMYGEGVLPKDVRNMQKLTQLASKWSSEKGNGFLDAVTEERINAYYEANKSKYDLFCDYVGYTFTATFTPSTNTNTDAAATENATNADTYKAEQEKFAARVTELTGCTTRAEFEGKLYNFLLEDELAAAAKAKGEEIAAGSEAYRECETKARASLTAAFATNVKDGDQSGDLNTWLFESTTEGEGDAKKTTYKRKANETKKIESASNVDTTAYAKVTSTYSAYIFVDGMHANTDPVRSVGHILFKSDTFKDLTDSSTLSGKLKELADSVFEKNKDKADFKLTALDMAYALLDKMEAEGKMTVKTRADGTNYYVIDKAAFEEYGVYTEDSNVFYDDVPKGQMVAEFENWMFDASRLENEITDEPVKTSYGYHIMFYVGNEKETWKGEIKNAIADEEQKTYLEGVQTTHPTTVKSDYYRYIG
;
A
#
# COMPACT_ATOMS: atom_id res chain seq x y z
N MET A 1 -15.06 31.40 3.54
CA MET A 1 -16.53 31.63 3.75
C MET A 1 -17.05 32.47 2.60
N GLY A 2 -17.69 31.83 1.65
CA GLY A 2 -17.90 32.33 0.31
C GLY A 2 -19.16 33.17 0.13
N LYS A 3 -19.20 33.85 -0.99
CA LYS A 3 -20.26 34.75 -1.49
C LYS A 3 -21.70 34.16 -1.42
N GLY A 4 -21.87 32.84 -1.30
CA GLY A 4 -23.16 32.18 -1.24
C GLY A 4 -24.01 32.50 0.03
N ASN A 5 -23.35 32.72 1.16
CA ASN A 5 -24.08 33.08 2.39
C ASN A 5 -24.57 34.55 2.41
N ARG A 6 -23.89 35.45 1.68
CA ARG A 6 -24.30 36.86 1.59
C ARG A 6 -25.58 37.03 0.77
N THR A 7 -25.65 36.36 -0.38
CA THR A 7 -26.83 36.39 -1.26
C THR A 7 -28.06 35.74 -0.62
N ARG A 8 -27.89 34.71 0.22
CA ARG A 8 -28.98 34.06 0.93
C ARG A 8 -29.55 34.95 2.04
N ASN A 9 -28.70 35.66 2.77
CA ASN A 9 -29.15 36.60 3.82
C ASN A 9 -29.76 37.89 3.21
N GLU A 10 -29.27 38.35 2.07
CA GLU A 10 -29.85 39.48 1.34
C GLU A 10 -31.24 39.18 0.76
N ARG A 11 -31.45 37.94 0.26
CA ARG A 11 -32.79 37.48 -0.17
C ARG A 11 -33.77 37.30 0.99
N ALA A 12 -33.28 36.76 2.12
CA ALA A 12 -34.13 36.65 3.32
C ALA A 12 -34.51 38.03 3.90
N SER A 13 -33.58 38.98 3.91
CA SER A 13 -33.87 40.35 4.35
C SER A 13 -34.78 41.11 3.39
N ALA A 14 -34.66 40.86 2.07
CA ALA A 14 -35.55 41.47 1.06
C ALA A 14 -36.98 40.97 1.17
N VAL A 15 -37.18 39.66 1.50
CA VAL A 15 -38.51 39.07 1.73
C VAL A 15 -39.13 39.59 3.03
N LEU A 16 -38.34 39.77 4.09
CA LEU A 16 -38.79 40.39 5.35
C LEU A 16 -39.09 41.89 5.18
N ALA A 17 -38.32 42.61 4.40
CA ALA A 17 -38.57 44.01 4.10
C ALA A 17 -39.85 44.21 3.24
N ALA A 18 -40.10 43.29 2.29
CA ALA A 18 -41.33 43.28 1.50
C ALA A 18 -42.58 42.99 2.37
N ALA A 19 -42.43 42.12 3.36
CA ALA A 19 -43.52 41.81 4.32
C ALA A 19 -43.80 42.99 5.30
N GLN A 20 -42.80 43.85 5.58
CA GLN A 20 -42.97 45.00 6.46
C GLN A 20 -43.53 46.24 5.73
N THR A 21 -43.33 46.37 4.41
CA THR A 21 -43.85 47.48 3.60
C THR A 21 -45.35 47.37 3.30
N SER A 22 -45.96 46.18 3.46
CA SER A 22 -47.40 45.98 3.25
C SER A 22 -48.31 46.59 4.34
N LYS A 23 -47.75 47.20 5.42
CA LYS A 23 -48.51 47.76 6.53
C LYS A 23 -48.94 49.23 6.41
N LYS A 24 -48.73 49.90 5.25
CA LYS A 24 -49.18 51.29 5.03
C LYS A 24 -49.94 51.45 3.72
N VAL A 25 -51.11 50.84 3.60
CA VAL A 25 -52.10 51.25 2.59
C VAL A 25 -53.23 51.95 3.29
N LYS A 26 -53.35 53.26 3.03
CA LYS A 26 -54.50 54.07 3.51
C LYS A 26 -55.78 53.57 2.87
N LYS A 27 -56.80 53.33 3.73
CA LYS A 27 -58.17 53.03 3.34
C LYS A 27 -58.76 54.14 2.47
N THR A 28 -59.00 53.87 1.20
CA THR A 28 -59.99 54.60 0.41
C THR A 28 -60.60 53.63 -0.59
N GLY A 29 -61.85 53.32 -0.43
CA GLY A 29 -62.65 52.50 -1.33
C GLY A 29 -63.32 51.31 -0.66
N LYS A 30 -64.59 51.05 -0.97
CA LYS A 30 -65.47 50.02 -0.43
C LYS A 30 -64.76 48.75 0.01
N GLY A 31 -64.74 48.50 1.33
CA GLY A 31 -64.02 47.44 1.93
C GLY A 31 -64.42 46.08 1.37
N MET A 32 -63.36 45.33 0.97
CA MET A 32 -63.48 43.90 0.67
C MET A 32 -64.07 43.18 1.87
N PRO A 33 -65.02 42.26 1.70
CA PRO A 33 -65.58 41.54 2.83
C PRO A 33 -64.45 40.88 3.66
N THR A 34 -64.54 40.96 4.98
CA THR A 34 -63.49 40.45 5.89
C THR A 34 -63.10 39.00 5.63
N TRP A 35 -64.02 38.18 5.17
CA TRP A 35 -63.73 36.77 4.81
C TRP A 35 -62.79 36.66 3.58
N VAL A 36 -62.84 37.57 2.60
CA VAL A 36 -61.96 37.57 1.44
C VAL A 36 -60.53 37.96 1.86
N GLY A 37 -60.41 38.97 2.76
CA GLY A 37 -59.11 39.32 3.35
C GLY A 37 -58.47 38.18 4.13
N THR A 38 -59.29 37.47 4.93
CA THR A 38 -58.83 36.25 5.66
C THR A 38 -58.42 35.13 4.70
N LEU A 39 -59.19 34.93 3.63
CA LEU A 39 -58.86 33.90 2.62
C LEU A 39 -57.53 34.23 1.89
N ILE A 40 -57.26 35.48 1.57
CA ILE A 40 -55.96 35.89 0.98
C ILE A 40 -54.82 35.66 1.96
N VAL A 41 -54.99 36.03 3.25
CA VAL A 41 -53.95 35.81 4.27
C VAL A 41 -53.67 34.32 4.45
N VAL A 42 -54.73 33.50 4.57
CA VAL A 42 -54.57 32.05 4.68
C VAL A 42 -53.89 31.45 3.44
N SER A 43 -54.28 31.90 2.23
CA SER A 43 -53.65 31.42 1.00
C SER A 43 -52.18 31.79 0.93
N VAL A 44 -51.80 33.00 1.37
CA VAL A 44 -50.40 33.44 1.41
C VAL A 44 -49.61 32.62 2.45
N VAL A 45 -50.19 32.36 3.62
CA VAL A 45 -49.54 31.52 4.65
C VAL A 45 -49.34 30.08 4.15
N VAL A 46 -50.37 29.50 3.53
CA VAL A 46 -50.27 28.16 2.93
C VAL A 46 -49.22 28.12 1.81
N LEU A 47 -49.15 29.13 0.95
CA LEU A 47 -48.15 29.24 -0.09
C LEU A 47 -46.72 29.33 0.51
N LEU A 48 -46.55 30.17 1.54
CA LEU A 48 -45.25 30.29 2.24
C LEU A 48 -44.85 28.97 2.91
N LEU A 49 -45.77 28.29 3.55
CA LEU A 49 -45.52 26.96 4.14
C LEU A 49 -45.17 25.93 3.06
N ALA A 50 -45.90 25.94 1.93
CA ALA A 50 -45.62 25.06 0.80
C ALA A 50 -44.23 25.35 0.19
N VAL A 51 -43.87 26.61 -0.04
CA VAL A 51 -42.56 27.02 -0.51
C VAL A 51 -41.45 26.62 0.47
N THR A 52 -41.68 26.85 1.77
CA THR A 52 -40.74 26.44 2.81
C THR A 52 -40.57 24.93 2.83
N ALA A 53 -41.67 24.16 2.75
CA ALA A 53 -41.62 22.71 2.66
C ALA A 53 -40.88 22.23 1.42
N LEU A 54 -41.13 22.86 0.24
CA LEU A 54 -40.41 22.55 -1.00
C LEU A 54 -38.91 22.86 -0.88
N CYS A 55 -38.54 23.99 -0.27
CA CYS A 55 -37.14 24.31 -0.01
C CYS A 55 -36.47 23.28 0.92
N VAL A 56 -37.17 22.89 2.01
CA VAL A 56 -36.67 21.88 2.94
C VAL A 56 -36.56 20.52 2.26
N LEU A 57 -37.53 20.10 1.46
CA LEU A 57 -37.52 18.86 0.71
C LEU A 57 -36.42 18.86 -0.35
N SER A 58 -36.19 19.99 -1.01
CA SER A 58 -35.08 20.17 -1.97
C SER A 58 -33.73 20.06 -1.28
N ALA A 59 -33.54 20.80 -0.17
CA ALA A 59 -32.29 20.78 0.62
C ALA A 59 -31.99 19.38 1.23
N ARG A 60 -33.03 18.60 1.49
CA ARG A 60 -32.88 17.20 1.92
C ARG A 60 -32.65 16.22 0.76
N GLY A 61 -32.54 16.71 -0.47
CA GLY A 61 -32.33 15.87 -1.65
C GLY A 61 -33.52 14.97 -2.02
N THR A 62 -34.74 15.25 -1.49
CA THR A 62 -35.94 14.41 -1.69
C THR A 62 -36.25 14.26 -3.19
N PHE A 63 -36.22 15.35 -3.94
CA PHE A 63 -36.49 15.31 -5.38
C PHE A 63 -35.35 14.65 -6.20
N LYS A 64 -34.10 14.76 -5.71
CA LYS A 64 -32.95 14.08 -6.31
C LYS A 64 -33.04 12.57 -6.08
N ARG A 65 -33.44 12.12 -4.87
CA ARG A 65 -33.61 10.71 -4.52
C ARG A 65 -34.74 9.99 -5.28
N MET A 66 -35.69 10.73 -5.77
CA MET A 66 -36.76 10.18 -6.61
C MET A 66 -36.29 9.92 -8.05
N ARG A 67 -35.05 10.29 -8.40
CA ARG A 67 -34.49 10.12 -9.75
C ARG A 67 -33.52 8.96 -9.76
N ILE A 68 -33.85 7.94 -10.50
CA ILE A 68 -33.00 6.77 -10.74
C ILE A 68 -32.06 7.14 -11.89
N ILE A 69 -30.75 7.21 -11.60
CA ILE A 69 -29.70 7.56 -12.57
C ILE A 69 -29.11 6.32 -13.24
N ALA A 70 -29.03 5.20 -12.51
CA ALA A 70 -28.62 3.92 -13.08
C ALA A 70 -29.56 2.81 -12.60
N GLU A 71 -29.86 1.85 -13.49
CA GLU A 71 -30.77 0.74 -13.19
C GLU A 71 -30.36 -0.52 -13.97
N SER A 72 -30.41 -1.67 -13.32
CA SER A 72 -30.41 -3.00 -13.89
C SER A 72 -31.83 -3.62 -13.79
N GLU A 73 -31.98 -4.92 -13.97
CA GLU A 73 -33.30 -5.58 -13.90
C GLU A 73 -33.93 -5.47 -12.48
N ASN A 74 -33.12 -5.62 -11.42
CA ASN A 74 -33.63 -5.70 -10.05
C ASN A 74 -33.02 -4.65 -9.10
N PHE A 75 -32.02 -3.87 -9.55
CA PHE A 75 -31.33 -2.91 -8.71
C PHE A 75 -31.34 -1.51 -9.33
N GLU A 76 -31.44 -0.51 -8.44
CA GLU A 76 -31.53 0.91 -8.80
C GLU A 76 -30.51 1.73 -8.02
N VAL A 77 -29.90 2.71 -8.70
CA VAL A 77 -29.03 3.72 -8.10
C VAL A 77 -29.65 5.10 -8.31
N THR A 78 -29.88 5.82 -7.22
CA THR A 78 -30.43 7.17 -7.25
C THR A 78 -29.34 8.22 -7.46
N VAL A 79 -29.74 9.44 -7.84
CA VAL A 79 -28.80 10.57 -8.01
C VAL A 79 -27.92 10.81 -6.78
N PRO A 80 -28.40 10.81 -5.51
CA PRO A 80 -27.53 10.95 -4.34
C PRO A 80 -26.58 9.75 -4.13
N MET A 81 -26.99 8.53 -4.45
CA MET A 81 -26.10 7.36 -4.39
C MET A 81 -24.97 7.48 -5.39
N MET A 82 -25.25 7.92 -6.62
CA MET A 82 -24.24 8.19 -7.64
C MET A 82 -23.34 9.37 -7.24
N SER A 83 -23.89 10.42 -6.62
CA SER A 83 -23.11 11.53 -6.07
C SER A 83 -22.11 11.02 -5.03
N TYR A 84 -22.56 10.19 -4.11
CA TYR A 84 -21.67 9.55 -3.13
C TYR A 84 -20.53 8.78 -3.81
N LEU A 85 -20.82 7.96 -4.82
CA LEU A 85 -19.81 7.19 -5.55
C LEU A 85 -18.78 8.10 -6.23
N ILE A 86 -19.22 9.11 -7.00
CA ILE A 86 -18.35 10.06 -7.71
C ILE A 86 -17.39 10.78 -6.75
N TYR A 87 -17.92 11.27 -5.63
CA TYR A 87 -17.08 11.98 -4.66
C TYR A 87 -16.20 11.04 -3.82
N THR A 88 -16.59 9.76 -3.67
CA THR A 88 -15.72 8.73 -3.09
C THR A 88 -14.50 8.50 -4.00
N GLU A 89 -14.67 8.37 -5.30
CA GLU A 89 -13.56 8.25 -6.27
C GLU A 89 -12.63 9.46 -6.23
N TYR A 90 -13.20 10.66 -6.15
CA TYR A 90 -12.40 11.88 -5.93
C TYR A 90 -11.57 11.80 -4.64
N GLN A 91 -12.19 11.42 -3.52
CA GLN A 91 -11.49 11.36 -2.23
C GLN A 91 -10.43 10.25 -2.18
N ASN A 92 -10.72 9.09 -2.76
CA ASN A 92 -9.77 7.99 -2.89
C ASN A 92 -8.53 8.43 -3.68
N THR A 93 -8.74 9.12 -4.82
CA THR A 93 -7.66 9.66 -5.64
C THR A 93 -6.80 10.65 -4.84
N VAL A 94 -7.43 11.56 -4.12
CA VAL A 94 -6.73 12.56 -3.29
C VAL A 94 -5.93 11.89 -2.17
N THR A 95 -6.54 10.94 -1.46
CA THR A 95 -5.90 10.22 -0.34
C THR A 95 -4.71 9.39 -0.81
N MET A 96 -4.86 8.67 -1.92
CA MET A 96 -3.78 7.91 -2.52
C MET A 96 -2.59 8.82 -2.87
N TYR A 97 -2.86 9.98 -3.49
CA TYR A 97 -1.82 10.94 -3.82
C TYR A 97 -1.11 11.51 -2.58
N ASP A 98 -1.86 11.80 -1.52
CA ASP A 98 -1.32 12.30 -0.25
C ASP A 98 -0.41 11.26 0.42
N GLN A 99 -0.73 9.98 0.35
CA GLN A 99 0.10 8.89 0.87
C GLN A 99 1.41 8.73 0.11
N TYR A 100 1.38 8.79 -1.23
CA TYR A 100 2.59 8.69 -2.06
C TYR A 100 3.51 9.92 -1.95
N THR A 101 2.97 11.07 -1.53
CA THR A 101 3.72 12.34 -1.47
C THR A 101 4.02 12.80 -0.06
N SER A 102 3.93 11.91 0.93
CA SER A 102 4.06 12.21 2.36
C SER A 102 5.21 13.18 2.66
N GLY A 103 4.89 14.47 2.85
CA GLY A 103 5.81 15.53 3.27
C GLY A 103 6.26 16.52 2.19
N SER A 104 5.96 16.32 0.93
CA SER A 104 6.29 17.28 -0.14
C SER A 104 5.01 17.90 -0.71
N GLY A 105 4.46 18.90 -0.05
CA GLY A 105 3.23 19.61 -0.41
C GLY A 105 3.21 20.30 -1.78
N SER A 106 3.95 19.80 -2.76
CA SER A 106 4.18 20.39 -4.08
C SER A 106 3.72 19.54 -5.26
N ILE A 107 3.36 18.26 -5.07
CA ILE A 107 2.94 17.43 -6.19
C ILE A 107 1.44 17.61 -6.40
N LYS A 108 1.09 18.22 -7.54
CA LYS A 108 -0.29 18.38 -7.98
C LYS A 108 -0.73 17.15 -8.75
N ILE A 109 -1.96 16.70 -8.54
CA ILE A 109 -2.58 15.67 -9.38
C ILE A 109 -2.77 16.25 -10.78
N GLY A 110 -1.98 15.77 -11.74
CA GLY A 110 -2.02 16.27 -13.11
C GLY A 110 -3.30 15.89 -13.83
N GLY A 111 -3.80 16.76 -14.68
CA GLY A 111 -4.87 16.46 -15.61
C GLY A 111 -4.38 15.59 -16.79
N GLY A 112 -5.31 15.21 -17.67
CA GLY A 112 -5.03 14.60 -18.95
C GLY A 112 -4.48 15.61 -19.97
N GLU A 113 -4.35 15.21 -21.22
CA GLU A 113 -3.79 16.04 -22.29
C GLU A 113 -4.55 17.38 -22.42
N GLY A 114 -3.81 18.49 -22.39
CA GLY A 114 -4.35 19.83 -22.46
C GLY A 114 -5.19 20.28 -21.25
N GLY A 115 -5.15 19.52 -20.15
CA GLY A 115 -5.89 19.80 -18.92
C GLY A 115 -5.05 20.47 -17.85
N ASP A 116 -5.74 20.91 -16.80
CA ASP A 116 -5.17 21.54 -15.62
C ASP A 116 -4.97 20.55 -14.48
N ALA A 117 -4.00 20.81 -13.62
CA ALA A 117 -3.84 20.05 -12.39
C ALA A 117 -5.04 20.32 -11.45
N LEU A 118 -5.47 19.27 -10.72
CA LEU A 118 -6.59 19.35 -9.79
C LEU A 118 -6.31 20.35 -8.66
N ASP A 119 -7.16 21.37 -8.54
CA ASP A 119 -7.19 22.30 -7.41
C ASP A 119 -8.32 21.91 -6.45
N ARG A 120 -7.96 21.49 -5.24
CA ARG A 120 -8.90 21.05 -4.19
C ARG A 120 -9.80 22.18 -3.65
N ASN A 121 -9.46 23.43 -3.95
CA ASN A 121 -10.23 24.61 -3.51
C ASN A 121 -11.29 25.05 -4.52
N LEU A 122 -11.28 24.48 -5.71
CA LEU A 122 -12.23 24.82 -6.78
C LEU A 122 -13.24 23.67 -6.99
N PRO A 123 -14.48 23.99 -7.42
CA PRO A 123 -15.44 22.96 -7.80
C PRO A 123 -14.91 22.09 -8.95
N LEU A 124 -15.15 20.78 -8.91
CA LEU A 124 -14.69 19.84 -9.94
C LEU A 124 -15.22 20.18 -11.35
N ARG A 125 -16.38 20.81 -11.44
CA ARG A 125 -17.00 21.22 -12.72
C ARG A 125 -16.37 22.45 -13.35
N ASP A 126 -15.64 23.25 -12.57
CA ASP A 126 -15.03 24.49 -13.02
C ASP A 126 -13.56 24.28 -13.43
N GLN A 127 -13.08 23.05 -13.43
CA GLN A 127 -11.70 22.69 -13.73
C GLN A 127 -11.66 21.72 -14.92
N ILE A 128 -10.74 21.94 -15.85
CA ILE A 128 -10.55 21.10 -17.03
C ILE A 128 -9.63 19.94 -16.69
N TYR A 129 -10.13 18.70 -16.81
CA TYR A 129 -9.31 17.49 -16.73
C TYR A 129 -8.52 17.28 -18.02
N SER A 130 -9.17 17.39 -19.18
CA SER A 130 -8.52 17.26 -20.49
C SER A 130 -9.19 18.14 -21.55
N SER A 131 -8.39 18.56 -22.53
CA SER A 131 -8.89 19.36 -23.67
C SER A 131 -8.13 18.91 -24.92
N VAL A 132 -8.74 18.07 -25.72
CA VAL A 132 -8.10 17.45 -26.89
C VAL A 132 -8.80 17.89 -28.17
N THR A 133 -8.02 18.37 -29.13
CA THR A 133 -8.53 18.75 -30.44
C THR A 133 -8.33 17.60 -31.43
N GLY A 134 -9.46 17.07 -31.93
CA GLY A 134 -9.45 15.99 -32.91
C GLY A 134 -8.94 16.43 -34.29
N LEU A 135 -8.70 15.44 -35.15
CA LEU A 135 -8.27 15.69 -36.55
C LEU A 135 -9.31 16.45 -37.38
N ASP A 136 -10.56 16.47 -36.95
CA ASP A 136 -11.67 17.24 -37.52
C ASP A 136 -11.69 18.71 -37.06
N GLY A 137 -10.73 19.09 -36.20
CA GLY A 137 -10.62 20.45 -35.63
C GLY A 137 -11.60 20.74 -34.49
N GLN A 138 -12.39 19.74 -34.03
CA GLN A 138 -13.26 19.91 -32.87
C GLN A 138 -12.49 19.66 -31.57
N THR A 139 -12.69 20.52 -30.60
CA THR A 139 -12.10 20.36 -29.26
C THR A 139 -13.11 19.72 -28.31
N VAL A 140 -12.76 18.58 -27.74
CA VAL A 140 -13.52 17.93 -26.68
C VAL A 140 -12.87 18.29 -25.34
N THR A 141 -13.67 18.90 -24.47
CA THR A 141 -13.22 19.29 -23.11
C THR A 141 -13.95 18.42 -22.08
N THR A 142 -13.20 17.77 -21.21
CA THR A 142 -13.69 16.97 -20.09
C THR A 142 -13.33 17.69 -18.80
N THR A 143 -14.29 17.93 -17.91
CA THR A 143 -14.01 18.50 -16.57
C THR A 143 -13.53 17.41 -15.61
N TRP A 144 -12.93 17.81 -14.48
CA TRP A 144 -12.60 16.86 -13.42
C TRP A 144 -13.84 16.16 -12.86
N PHE A 145 -14.98 16.82 -12.85
CA PHE A 145 -16.24 16.17 -12.50
C PHE A 145 -16.61 15.08 -13.49
N ASP A 146 -16.53 15.36 -14.79
CA ASP A 146 -16.86 14.39 -15.84
C ASP A 146 -15.90 13.20 -15.83
N TYR A 147 -14.62 13.42 -15.51
CA TYR A 147 -13.63 12.37 -15.32
C TYR A 147 -14.04 11.41 -14.21
N PHE A 148 -14.34 11.91 -13.01
CA PHE A 148 -14.78 11.05 -11.90
C PHE A 148 -16.16 10.44 -12.15
N ALA A 149 -17.05 11.14 -12.85
CA ALA A 149 -18.34 10.61 -13.25
C ALA A 149 -18.23 9.43 -14.22
N GLN A 150 -17.26 9.45 -15.15
CA GLN A 150 -16.99 8.34 -16.06
C GLN A 150 -16.45 7.11 -15.31
N ILE A 151 -15.58 7.30 -14.33
CA ILE A 151 -15.11 6.21 -13.45
C ILE A 151 -16.30 5.61 -12.71
N ALA A 152 -17.06 6.43 -11.99
CA ALA A 152 -18.24 5.98 -11.23
C ALA A 152 -19.32 5.34 -12.12
N GLU A 153 -19.46 5.76 -13.37
CA GLU A 153 -20.36 5.11 -14.34
C GLU A 153 -19.90 3.70 -14.70
N LYS A 154 -18.60 3.51 -14.90
CA LYS A 154 -18.02 2.18 -15.13
C LYS A 154 -18.23 1.28 -13.92
N ASP A 155 -17.98 1.81 -12.73
CA ASP A 155 -18.08 1.05 -11.48
C ASP A 155 -19.52 0.67 -11.16
N VAL A 156 -20.48 1.59 -11.33
CA VAL A 156 -21.89 1.28 -11.08
C VAL A 156 -22.44 0.21 -12.03
N LYS A 157 -21.98 0.21 -13.29
CA LYS A 157 -22.35 -0.85 -14.25
C LYS A 157 -21.86 -2.23 -13.78
N GLN A 158 -20.63 -2.28 -13.28
CA GLN A 158 -20.06 -3.52 -12.74
C GLN A 158 -20.75 -3.92 -11.43
N ILE A 159 -20.94 -2.98 -10.50
CA ILE A 159 -21.62 -3.23 -9.22
C ILE A 159 -23.02 -3.82 -9.46
N LEU A 160 -23.83 -3.20 -10.30
CA LEU A 160 -25.18 -3.67 -10.54
C LEU A 160 -25.21 -5.03 -11.24
N ALA A 161 -24.33 -5.26 -12.21
CA ALA A 161 -24.22 -6.55 -12.88
C ALA A 161 -23.80 -7.68 -11.91
N CYS A 162 -22.82 -7.42 -11.03
CA CYS A 162 -22.42 -8.36 -9.97
C CYS A 162 -23.54 -8.59 -8.93
N CYS A 163 -24.33 -7.56 -8.58
CA CYS A 163 -25.50 -7.72 -7.71
C CYS A 163 -26.58 -8.62 -8.33
N GLU A 164 -26.82 -8.54 -9.66
CA GLU A 164 -27.74 -9.46 -10.34
C GLU A 164 -27.28 -10.91 -10.24
N GLU A 165 -25.99 -11.17 -10.47
CA GLU A 165 -25.41 -12.50 -10.31
C GLU A 165 -25.44 -12.99 -8.85
N ALA A 166 -25.12 -12.12 -7.89
CA ALA A 166 -25.23 -12.42 -6.46
C ALA A 166 -26.66 -12.84 -6.09
N ARG A 167 -27.66 -12.11 -6.59
CA ARG A 167 -29.08 -12.41 -6.40
C ARG A 167 -29.46 -13.76 -7.00
N LEU A 168 -28.97 -14.05 -8.22
CA LEU A 168 -29.21 -15.34 -8.88
C LEU A 168 -28.56 -16.50 -8.11
N ALA A 169 -27.40 -16.26 -7.51
CA ALA A 169 -26.71 -17.21 -6.63
C ALA A 169 -27.36 -17.36 -5.24
N GLY A 170 -28.39 -16.55 -4.91
CA GLY A 170 -28.99 -16.51 -3.58
C GLY A 170 -28.06 -15.95 -2.50
N MET A 171 -27.05 -15.16 -2.89
CA MET A 171 -26.10 -14.53 -1.98
C MET A 171 -26.71 -13.29 -1.35
N GLU A 172 -26.56 -13.16 -0.03
CA GLU A 172 -26.98 -12.01 0.75
C GLU A 172 -25.85 -11.55 1.69
N LEU A 173 -25.96 -10.30 2.14
CA LEU A 173 -25.07 -9.79 3.18
C LEU A 173 -25.47 -10.39 4.54
N SER A 174 -24.50 -10.85 5.29
CA SER A 174 -24.67 -11.35 6.66
C SER A 174 -25.04 -10.22 7.64
N GLU A 175 -25.53 -10.59 8.82
CA GLU A 175 -25.78 -9.60 9.88
C GLU A 175 -24.53 -8.83 10.29
N ALA A 176 -23.36 -9.46 10.28
CA ALA A 176 -22.08 -8.83 10.58
C ALA A 176 -21.69 -7.79 9.52
N GLU A 177 -21.84 -8.12 8.22
CA GLU A 177 -21.56 -7.18 7.12
C GLU A 177 -22.54 -5.99 7.14
N LEU A 178 -23.81 -6.23 7.47
CA LEU A 178 -24.79 -5.16 7.64
C LEU A 178 -24.47 -4.28 8.87
N ALA A 179 -24.01 -4.87 9.97
CA ALA A 179 -23.57 -4.13 11.15
C ALA A 179 -22.33 -3.29 10.89
N ALA A 180 -21.39 -3.77 10.07
CA ALA A 180 -20.22 -3.00 9.66
C ALA A 180 -20.60 -1.73 8.88
N ILE A 181 -21.59 -1.80 7.98
CA ILE A 181 -22.11 -0.62 7.27
C ILE A 181 -22.69 0.41 8.26
N GLU A 182 -23.42 -0.04 9.31
CA GLU A 182 -23.95 0.87 10.32
C GLU A 182 -22.82 1.50 11.15
N ALA A 183 -21.78 0.74 11.50
CA ALA A 183 -20.61 1.24 12.21
C ALA A 183 -19.83 2.31 11.41
N ASP A 184 -19.72 2.14 10.09
CA ASP A 184 -19.16 3.17 9.21
C ASP A 184 -19.97 4.46 9.25
N LEU A 185 -21.29 4.35 9.23
CA LEU A 185 -22.19 5.51 9.33
C LEU A 185 -22.08 6.21 10.69
N ASP A 186 -21.92 5.46 11.77
CA ASP A 186 -21.70 6.00 13.12
C ASP A 186 -20.33 6.71 13.20
N THR A 187 -19.32 6.16 12.53
CA THR A 187 -18.01 6.80 12.39
C THR A 187 -18.12 8.13 11.64
N ILE A 188 -18.84 8.17 10.52
CA ILE A 188 -19.13 9.41 9.79
C ILE A 188 -19.87 10.42 10.68
N ALA A 189 -20.85 9.97 11.47
CA ALA A 189 -21.58 10.83 12.38
C ALA A 189 -20.67 11.40 13.49
N SER A 190 -19.74 10.60 13.99
CA SER A 190 -18.74 11.01 14.98
C SER A 190 -17.79 12.07 14.42
N TYR A 191 -17.27 11.87 13.21
CA TYR A 191 -16.47 12.87 12.52
C TYR A 191 -17.24 14.17 12.26
N ALA A 192 -18.49 14.07 11.81
CA ALA A 192 -19.33 15.24 11.61
C ALA A 192 -19.46 16.05 12.91
N ALA A 193 -19.75 15.38 14.04
CA ALA A 193 -19.88 16.01 15.35
C ALA A 193 -18.56 16.67 15.82
N MET A 194 -17.42 16.01 15.61
CA MET A 194 -16.10 16.54 15.97
C MET A 194 -15.81 17.87 15.23
N TYR A 195 -16.25 18.02 13.99
CA TYR A 195 -16.11 19.25 13.21
C TYR A 195 -17.28 20.23 13.37
N GLY A 196 -18.24 19.96 14.26
CA GLY A 196 -19.40 20.84 14.53
C GLY A 196 -20.49 20.80 13.46
N TYR A 197 -20.53 19.77 12.64
CA TYR A 197 -21.57 19.55 11.63
C TYR A 197 -22.64 18.56 12.12
N THR A 198 -23.84 18.67 11.57
CA THR A 198 -24.76 17.53 11.58
C THR A 198 -24.30 16.50 10.56
N THR A 199 -24.63 15.21 10.77
CA THR A 199 -24.29 14.15 9.80
C THR A 199 -24.75 14.47 8.39
N ASN A 200 -25.98 14.97 8.22
CA ASN A 200 -26.48 15.38 6.90
C ASN A 200 -25.70 16.56 6.30
N GLY A 201 -25.31 17.53 7.13
CA GLY A 201 -24.49 18.66 6.68
C GLY A 201 -23.11 18.24 6.24
N TYR A 202 -22.51 17.32 6.98
CA TYR A 202 -21.20 16.75 6.66
C TYR A 202 -21.26 15.94 5.35
N LEU A 203 -22.23 15.02 5.22
CA LEU A 203 -22.41 14.25 3.98
C LEU A 203 -22.67 15.14 2.77
N SER A 204 -23.49 16.18 2.92
CA SER A 204 -23.73 17.11 1.81
C SER A 204 -22.49 17.92 1.42
N MET A 205 -21.60 18.21 2.37
CA MET A 205 -20.33 18.88 2.12
C MET A 205 -19.33 17.96 1.42
N MET A 206 -19.24 16.71 1.86
CA MET A 206 -18.25 15.76 1.38
C MET A 206 -18.64 15.09 0.06
N TYR A 207 -19.92 14.78 -0.13
CA TYR A 207 -20.42 13.94 -1.22
C TYR A 207 -21.47 14.63 -2.10
N GLY A 208 -21.68 15.92 -1.92
CA GLY A 208 -22.63 16.71 -2.71
C GLY A 208 -23.99 16.90 -2.05
N GLU A 209 -24.67 17.97 -2.50
CA GLU A 209 -25.93 18.43 -1.92
C GLU A 209 -27.03 17.36 -1.97
N GLY A 210 -27.63 17.07 -0.81
CA GLY A 210 -28.77 16.17 -0.67
C GLY A 210 -28.43 14.71 -0.44
N VAL A 211 -27.13 14.35 -0.31
CA VAL A 211 -26.69 13.02 0.14
C VAL A 211 -27.01 12.85 1.62
N LEU A 212 -27.65 11.75 1.99
CA LEU A 212 -28.08 11.43 3.36
C LEU A 212 -27.53 10.05 3.78
N PRO A 213 -27.50 9.73 5.08
CA PRO A 213 -27.05 8.41 5.58
C PRO A 213 -27.73 7.22 4.90
N LYS A 214 -28.99 7.35 4.55
CA LYS A 214 -29.73 6.29 3.82
C LYS A 214 -29.14 6.05 2.42
N ASP A 215 -28.71 7.09 1.73
CA ASP A 215 -28.19 6.98 0.37
C ASP A 215 -26.80 6.32 0.41
N VAL A 216 -25.96 6.68 1.38
CA VAL A 216 -24.67 6.04 1.66
C VAL A 216 -24.86 4.56 1.99
N ARG A 217 -25.73 4.25 2.96
CA ARG A 217 -26.07 2.86 3.36
C ARG A 217 -26.50 2.01 2.17
N ASN A 218 -27.38 2.52 1.34
CA ASN A 218 -27.88 1.77 0.20
C ASN A 218 -26.79 1.52 -0.84
N MET A 219 -25.92 2.52 -1.09
CA MET A 219 -24.81 2.33 -2.03
C MET A 219 -23.77 1.35 -1.48
N GLN A 220 -23.42 1.46 -0.19
CA GLN A 220 -22.50 0.52 0.46
C GLN A 220 -23.04 -0.93 0.43
N LYS A 221 -24.35 -1.14 0.62
CA LYS A 221 -24.95 -2.48 0.47
C LYS A 221 -24.76 -3.06 -0.92
N LEU A 222 -24.96 -2.27 -1.97
CA LEU A 222 -24.72 -2.73 -3.34
C LEU A 222 -23.25 -3.02 -3.58
N THR A 223 -22.37 -2.12 -3.16
CA THR A 223 -20.93 -2.29 -3.33
C THR A 223 -20.40 -3.51 -2.59
N GLN A 224 -20.81 -3.72 -1.33
CA GLN A 224 -20.40 -4.88 -0.54
C GLN A 224 -20.94 -6.21 -1.10
N LEU A 225 -22.19 -6.24 -1.55
CA LEU A 225 -22.77 -7.44 -2.16
C LEU A 225 -22.03 -7.80 -3.46
N ALA A 226 -21.75 -6.80 -4.31
CA ALA A 226 -20.98 -6.99 -5.53
C ALA A 226 -19.55 -7.46 -5.24
N SER A 227 -18.88 -6.85 -4.24
CA SER A 227 -17.53 -7.22 -3.82
C SER A 227 -17.47 -8.65 -3.29
N LYS A 228 -18.41 -9.04 -2.42
CA LYS A 228 -18.52 -10.39 -1.87
C LYS A 228 -18.63 -11.44 -2.98
N TRP A 229 -19.53 -11.22 -3.93
CA TRP A 229 -19.71 -12.11 -5.05
C TRP A 229 -18.47 -12.16 -5.96
N SER A 230 -17.89 -11.01 -6.29
CA SER A 230 -16.69 -10.91 -7.12
C SER A 230 -15.48 -11.58 -6.46
N SER A 231 -15.31 -11.44 -5.15
CA SER A 231 -14.23 -12.09 -4.39
C SER A 231 -14.38 -13.61 -4.38
N GLU A 232 -15.60 -14.14 -4.17
CA GLU A 232 -15.84 -15.57 -4.23
C GLU A 232 -15.52 -16.14 -5.62
N LYS A 233 -15.88 -15.42 -6.69
CA LYS A 233 -15.50 -15.81 -8.05
C LYS A 233 -14.01 -15.68 -8.32
N GLY A 234 -13.38 -14.61 -7.83
CA GLY A 234 -11.92 -14.38 -7.92
C GLY A 234 -11.12 -15.52 -7.30
N ASN A 235 -11.49 -15.96 -6.10
CA ASN A 235 -10.87 -17.13 -5.45
C ASN A 235 -10.98 -18.40 -6.33
N GLY A 236 -12.13 -18.61 -6.96
CA GLY A 236 -12.31 -19.74 -7.90
C GLY A 236 -11.38 -19.68 -9.12
N PHE A 237 -11.09 -18.50 -9.65
CA PHE A 237 -10.10 -18.33 -10.73
C PHE A 237 -8.68 -18.61 -10.24
N LEU A 238 -8.30 -18.10 -9.06
CA LEU A 238 -6.99 -18.38 -8.46
C LEU A 238 -6.77 -19.89 -8.25
N ASP A 239 -7.76 -20.58 -7.73
CA ASP A 239 -7.69 -22.03 -7.46
C ASP A 239 -7.61 -22.86 -8.77
N ALA A 240 -8.15 -22.35 -9.86
CA ALA A 240 -8.13 -23.01 -11.17
C ALA A 240 -6.79 -22.87 -11.92
N VAL A 241 -5.87 -22.01 -11.46
CA VAL A 241 -4.56 -21.83 -12.08
C VAL A 241 -3.60 -22.93 -11.66
N THR A 242 -3.21 -23.79 -12.61
CA THR A 242 -2.28 -24.89 -12.38
C THR A 242 -0.82 -24.48 -12.66
N GLU A 243 0.14 -25.21 -12.10
CA GLU A 243 1.59 -25.04 -12.36
C GLU A 243 1.91 -25.11 -13.88
N GLU A 244 1.23 -25.99 -14.61
CA GLU A 244 1.42 -26.11 -16.06
C GLU A 244 1.02 -24.82 -16.79
N ARG A 245 -0.07 -24.19 -16.37
CA ARG A 245 -0.54 -22.91 -16.94
C ARG A 245 0.40 -21.77 -16.59
N ILE A 246 0.93 -21.74 -15.36
CA ILE A 246 1.93 -20.77 -14.91
C ILE A 246 3.17 -20.85 -15.80
N ASN A 247 3.72 -22.06 -15.99
CA ASN A 247 4.90 -22.27 -16.80
C ASN A 247 4.68 -21.91 -18.27
N ALA A 248 3.52 -22.27 -18.85
CA ALA A 248 3.17 -21.91 -20.21
C ALA A 248 3.02 -20.40 -20.42
N TYR A 249 2.41 -19.71 -19.46
CA TYR A 249 2.27 -18.25 -19.48
C TYR A 249 3.64 -17.55 -19.37
N TYR A 250 4.51 -18.04 -18.47
CA TYR A 250 5.87 -17.54 -18.33
C TYR A 250 6.66 -17.67 -19.65
N GLU A 251 6.68 -18.86 -20.26
CA GLU A 251 7.37 -19.08 -21.53
C GLU A 251 6.90 -18.14 -22.64
N ALA A 252 5.59 -17.84 -22.68
CA ALA A 252 5.03 -16.91 -23.66
C ALA A 252 5.32 -15.43 -23.35
N ASN A 253 5.64 -15.09 -22.09
CA ASN A 253 5.77 -13.72 -21.60
C ASN A 253 7.15 -13.43 -20.96
N LYS A 254 8.19 -14.23 -21.21
CA LYS A 254 9.52 -14.09 -20.59
C LYS A 254 10.03 -12.66 -20.49
N SER A 255 9.87 -11.87 -21.55
CA SER A 255 10.36 -10.48 -21.57
C SER A 255 9.68 -9.54 -20.57
N LYS A 256 8.56 -9.96 -19.97
CA LYS A 256 7.88 -9.19 -18.91
C LYS A 256 8.38 -9.55 -17.51
N TYR A 257 8.95 -10.75 -17.35
CA TYR A 257 9.33 -11.30 -16.04
C TYR A 257 10.84 -11.43 -15.87
N ASP A 258 11.61 -11.66 -16.94
CA ASP A 258 13.08 -11.76 -16.91
C ASP A 258 13.72 -10.37 -16.73
N LEU A 259 13.49 -9.78 -15.55
CA LEU A 259 13.93 -8.44 -15.17
C LEU A 259 15.02 -8.46 -14.09
N PHE A 260 15.39 -9.65 -13.63
CA PHE A 260 16.35 -9.85 -12.55
C PHE A 260 17.62 -10.52 -13.06
N CYS A 261 18.69 -10.31 -12.36
CA CYS A 261 19.97 -10.98 -12.63
C CYS A 261 20.71 -11.30 -11.34
N ASP A 262 21.65 -12.25 -11.46
CA ASP A 262 22.56 -12.61 -10.39
C ASP A 262 24.00 -12.26 -10.78
N TYR A 263 24.79 -11.86 -9.80
CA TYR A 263 26.22 -11.64 -9.97
C TYR A 263 27.01 -12.03 -8.73
N VAL A 264 28.30 -12.29 -8.89
CA VAL A 264 29.27 -12.32 -7.79
C VAL A 264 30.12 -11.08 -7.90
N GLY A 265 30.26 -10.33 -6.82
CA GLY A 265 31.05 -9.10 -6.82
C GLY A 265 31.76 -8.85 -5.50
N TYR A 266 32.99 -8.33 -5.58
CA TYR A 266 33.76 -7.97 -4.40
C TYR A 266 34.52 -6.67 -4.61
N THR A 267 34.61 -5.87 -3.54
CA THR A 267 35.33 -4.60 -3.54
C THR A 267 36.47 -4.64 -2.53
N PHE A 268 37.69 -4.56 -3.01
CA PHE A 268 38.86 -4.33 -2.19
C PHE A 268 39.03 -2.84 -1.94
N THR A 269 39.37 -2.46 -0.71
CA THR A 269 39.47 -1.07 -0.29
C THR A 269 40.84 -0.79 0.30
N ALA A 270 41.63 0.05 -0.34
CA ALA A 270 42.84 0.61 0.22
C ALA A 270 42.53 1.93 0.93
N THR A 271 43.04 2.11 2.13
CA THR A 271 42.78 3.33 2.90
C THR A 271 44.09 3.90 3.45
N PHE A 272 44.40 5.12 3.03
CA PHE A 272 45.44 5.93 3.67
C PHE A 272 44.82 6.62 4.89
N THR A 273 45.45 6.44 6.05
CA THR A 273 45.07 7.16 7.29
C THR A 273 46.28 7.98 7.73
N PRO A 274 46.15 9.31 7.88
CA PRO A 274 47.24 10.14 8.32
C PRO A 274 47.66 9.80 9.78
N SER A 275 48.93 10.01 10.10
CA SER A 275 49.44 9.85 11.44
C SER A 275 48.76 10.80 12.40
N THR A 276 48.48 10.29 13.60
CA THR A 276 47.97 11.08 14.75
C THR A 276 49.08 11.53 15.70
N ASN A 277 50.37 11.31 15.33
CA ASN A 277 51.51 11.69 16.13
C ASN A 277 51.62 13.20 16.22
N THR A 278 51.81 13.71 17.42
CA THR A 278 51.94 15.16 17.69
C THR A 278 53.34 15.69 17.41
N ASN A 279 54.36 14.82 17.29
CA ASN A 279 55.70 15.20 16.88
C ASN A 279 55.76 15.30 15.34
N THR A 280 56.10 16.44 14.78
CA THR A 280 56.09 16.74 13.36
C THR A 280 56.98 15.85 12.52
N ASP A 281 58.20 15.53 12.99
CA ASP A 281 59.17 14.71 12.27
C ASP A 281 58.77 13.23 12.31
N ALA A 282 58.27 12.74 13.42
CA ALA A 282 57.74 11.41 13.56
C ALA A 282 56.45 11.24 12.71
N ALA A 283 55.55 12.22 12.76
CA ALA A 283 54.36 12.23 11.92
C ALA A 283 54.66 12.21 10.41
N ALA A 284 55.67 12.95 9.97
CA ALA A 284 56.11 12.96 8.58
C ALA A 284 56.64 11.58 8.13
N THR A 285 57.45 10.93 8.99
CA THR A 285 57.97 9.58 8.74
C THR A 285 56.87 8.53 8.71
N GLU A 286 55.92 8.57 9.63
CA GLU A 286 54.77 7.68 9.68
C GLU A 286 53.85 7.89 8.45
N ASN A 287 53.61 9.13 8.06
CA ASN A 287 52.80 9.44 6.87
C ASN A 287 53.44 8.95 5.61
N ALA A 288 54.76 9.04 5.46
CA ALA A 288 55.51 8.48 4.32
C ALA A 288 55.35 6.95 4.27
N THR A 289 55.52 6.25 5.40
CA THR A 289 55.34 4.80 5.53
C THR A 289 53.90 4.39 5.22
N ASN A 290 52.91 5.14 5.74
CA ASN A 290 51.51 4.88 5.46
C ASN A 290 51.17 5.10 3.97
N ALA A 291 51.76 6.10 3.34
CA ALA A 291 51.58 6.36 1.91
C ALA A 291 52.18 5.24 1.02
N ASP A 292 53.35 4.73 1.39
CA ASP A 292 53.96 3.59 0.70
C ASP A 292 53.13 2.32 0.86
N THR A 293 52.60 2.07 2.07
CA THR A 293 51.70 0.95 2.34
C THR A 293 50.40 1.07 1.53
N TYR A 294 49.81 2.25 1.52
CA TYR A 294 48.63 2.53 0.73
C TYR A 294 48.83 2.29 -0.77
N LYS A 295 49.97 2.73 -1.30
CA LYS A 295 50.32 2.50 -2.69
C LYS A 295 50.49 1.01 -3.00
N ALA A 296 51.16 0.27 -2.13
CA ALA A 296 51.33 -1.18 -2.27
C ALA A 296 49.99 -1.93 -2.25
N GLU A 297 49.04 -1.50 -1.37
CA GLU A 297 47.70 -2.03 -1.36
C GLU A 297 46.95 -1.71 -2.65
N GLN A 298 47.04 -0.49 -3.18
CA GLN A 298 46.45 -0.13 -4.46
C GLN A 298 46.93 -1.04 -5.59
N GLU A 299 48.27 -1.25 -5.70
CA GLU A 299 48.88 -2.12 -6.71
C GLU A 299 48.41 -3.58 -6.54
N LYS A 300 48.39 -4.10 -5.29
CA LYS A 300 47.86 -5.44 -4.95
C LYS A 300 46.41 -5.60 -5.39
N PHE A 301 45.56 -4.66 -5.06
CA PHE A 301 44.12 -4.76 -5.33
C PHE A 301 43.81 -4.57 -6.82
N ALA A 302 44.50 -3.69 -7.52
CA ALA A 302 44.39 -3.55 -8.96
C ALA A 302 44.81 -4.84 -9.70
N ALA A 303 45.87 -5.52 -9.24
CA ALA A 303 46.29 -6.82 -9.78
C ALA A 303 45.20 -7.88 -9.53
N ARG A 304 44.70 -8.03 -8.30
CA ARG A 304 43.64 -8.99 -7.95
C ARG A 304 42.38 -8.81 -8.79
N VAL A 305 41.93 -7.58 -8.96
CA VAL A 305 40.75 -7.26 -9.77
C VAL A 305 40.98 -7.60 -11.23
N THR A 306 42.21 -7.37 -11.73
CA THR A 306 42.60 -7.75 -13.10
C THR A 306 42.59 -9.27 -13.27
N GLU A 307 43.07 -10.04 -12.29
CA GLU A 307 43.01 -11.50 -12.30
C GLU A 307 41.58 -12.04 -12.24
N LEU A 308 40.73 -11.43 -11.42
CA LEU A 308 39.32 -11.81 -11.31
C LEU A 308 38.56 -11.52 -12.61
N THR A 309 38.76 -10.36 -13.20
CA THR A 309 38.10 -9.99 -14.46
C THR A 309 38.70 -10.71 -15.71
N GLY A 310 39.80 -11.39 -15.56
CA GLY A 310 40.35 -12.33 -16.57
C GLY A 310 39.73 -13.74 -16.48
N CYS A 311 38.88 -14.04 -15.52
CA CYS A 311 38.22 -15.33 -15.42
C CYS A 311 37.17 -15.51 -16.53
N THR A 312 37.04 -16.75 -16.98
CA THR A 312 36.10 -17.13 -18.05
C THR A 312 34.90 -17.90 -17.55
N THR A 313 34.91 -18.31 -16.27
CA THR A 313 33.83 -19.01 -15.60
C THR A 313 33.62 -18.48 -14.21
N ARG A 314 32.40 -18.60 -13.72
CA ARG A 314 32.02 -18.30 -12.33
C ARG A 314 32.87 -19.07 -11.33
N ALA A 315 33.05 -20.39 -11.52
CA ALA A 315 33.82 -21.22 -10.61
C ALA A 315 35.29 -20.77 -10.49
N GLU A 316 35.89 -20.35 -11.60
CA GLU A 316 37.25 -19.78 -11.61
C GLU A 316 37.34 -18.46 -10.83
N PHE A 317 36.35 -17.58 -11.03
CA PHE A 317 36.24 -16.31 -10.32
C PHE A 317 36.09 -16.53 -8.80
N GLU A 318 35.16 -17.38 -8.39
CA GLU A 318 34.92 -17.72 -6.98
C GLU A 318 36.14 -18.36 -6.33
N GLY A 319 36.78 -19.28 -7.01
CA GLY A 319 38.01 -19.93 -6.51
C GLY A 319 39.16 -18.95 -6.28
N LYS A 320 39.38 -18.01 -7.21
CA LYS A 320 40.40 -16.98 -7.03
C LYS A 320 40.00 -15.98 -5.95
N LEU A 321 38.75 -15.54 -5.92
CA LEU A 321 38.24 -14.64 -4.88
C LEU A 321 38.40 -15.28 -3.49
N TYR A 322 38.01 -16.54 -3.31
CA TYR A 322 38.22 -17.26 -2.07
C TYR A 322 39.68 -17.26 -1.62
N ASN A 323 40.60 -17.53 -2.54
CA ASN A 323 42.03 -17.56 -2.21
C ASN A 323 42.52 -16.17 -1.75
N PHE A 324 42.11 -15.08 -2.39
CA PHE A 324 42.43 -13.72 -1.96
C PHE A 324 41.86 -13.36 -0.59
N LEU A 325 40.62 -13.77 -0.33
CA LEU A 325 39.98 -13.56 0.95
C LEU A 325 40.68 -14.36 2.08
N LEU A 326 41.05 -15.62 1.81
CA LEU A 326 41.80 -16.43 2.76
C LEU A 326 43.19 -15.88 3.02
N GLU A 327 43.90 -15.42 2.01
CA GLU A 327 45.20 -14.75 2.14
C GLU A 327 45.10 -13.52 3.07
N ASP A 328 44.09 -12.69 2.89
CA ASP A 328 43.88 -11.49 3.70
C ASP A 328 43.53 -11.86 5.17
N GLU A 329 42.69 -12.85 5.40
CA GLU A 329 42.36 -13.34 6.75
C GLU A 329 43.58 -13.95 7.46
N LEU A 330 44.37 -14.73 6.74
CA LEU A 330 45.63 -15.30 7.28
C LEU A 330 46.65 -14.21 7.63
N ALA A 331 46.81 -13.20 6.76
CA ALA A 331 47.70 -12.07 7.02
C ALA A 331 47.25 -11.25 8.24
N ALA A 332 45.94 -11.00 8.38
CA ALA A 332 45.36 -10.30 9.53
C ALA A 332 45.55 -11.11 10.83
N ALA A 333 45.32 -12.42 10.80
CA ALA A 333 45.51 -13.31 11.95
C ALA A 333 46.99 -13.43 12.36
N ALA A 334 47.90 -13.55 11.40
CA ALA A 334 49.31 -13.58 11.65
C ALA A 334 49.83 -12.27 12.28
N LYS A 335 49.36 -11.12 11.79
CA LYS A 335 49.68 -9.81 12.35
C LYS A 335 49.18 -9.68 13.80
N ALA A 336 47.95 -10.17 14.08
CA ALA A 336 47.35 -10.10 15.40
C ALA A 336 48.07 -10.98 16.43
N LYS A 337 48.56 -12.17 15.99
CA LYS A 337 49.25 -13.12 16.88
C LYS A 337 50.77 -12.88 16.93
N GLY A 338 51.33 -12.13 16.02
CA GLY A 338 52.78 -11.93 15.90
C GLY A 338 53.54 -13.15 15.42
N GLU A 339 52.83 -14.16 14.83
CA GLU A 339 53.40 -15.40 14.32
C GLU A 339 52.65 -15.88 13.05
N GLU A 340 53.31 -16.72 12.26
CA GLU A 340 52.68 -17.33 11.07
C GLU A 340 51.58 -18.33 11.48
N ILE A 341 50.46 -18.33 10.75
CA ILE A 341 49.35 -19.23 10.99
C ILE A 341 49.59 -20.56 10.28
N ALA A 342 49.87 -21.61 11.05
CA ALA A 342 50.16 -22.94 10.52
C ALA A 342 48.93 -23.54 9.82
N ALA A 343 49.11 -24.09 8.64
CA ALA A 343 48.07 -24.79 7.90
C ALA A 343 47.45 -25.92 8.72
N GLY A 344 46.11 -26.04 8.70
CA GLY A 344 45.36 -27.04 9.45
C GLY A 344 45.19 -26.76 10.95
N SER A 345 45.76 -25.66 11.48
CA SER A 345 45.54 -25.22 12.87
C SER A 345 44.07 -24.73 13.07
N GLU A 346 43.65 -24.60 14.31
CA GLU A 346 42.35 -24.01 14.64
C GLU A 346 42.22 -22.59 14.07
N ALA A 347 43.25 -21.75 14.25
CA ALA A 347 43.28 -20.40 13.68
C ALA A 347 43.19 -20.38 12.15
N TYR A 348 43.80 -21.36 11.47
CA TYR A 348 43.69 -21.48 10.02
C TYR A 348 42.24 -21.78 9.60
N ARG A 349 41.54 -22.71 10.31
CA ARG A 349 40.14 -23.05 10.05
C ARG A 349 39.20 -21.90 10.31
N GLU A 350 39.48 -21.06 11.32
CA GLU A 350 38.74 -19.83 11.55
C GLU A 350 38.88 -18.87 10.37
N CYS A 351 40.09 -18.70 9.82
CA CYS A 351 40.31 -17.89 8.61
C CYS A 351 39.57 -18.46 7.40
N GLU A 352 39.59 -19.79 7.19
CA GLU A 352 38.79 -20.42 6.12
C GLU A 352 37.30 -20.17 6.29
N THR A 353 36.79 -20.23 7.51
CA THR A 353 35.38 -19.98 7.81
C THR A 353 34.99 -18.53 7.46
N LYS A 354 35.82 -17.56 7.84
CA LYS A 354 35.60 -16.13 7.52
C LYS A 354 35.70 -15.88 6.01
N ALA A 355 36.69 -16.45 5.33
CA ALA A 355 36.84 -16.32 3.89
C ALA A 355 35.63 -16.89 3.13
N ARG A 356 35.10 -18.04 3.58
CA ARG A 356 33.87 -18.62 3.01
C ARG A 356 32.64 -17.74 3.26
N ALA A 357 32.49 -17.18 4.47
CA ALA A 357 31.42 -16.24 4.78
C ALA A 357 31.49 -14.99 3.91
N SER A 358 32.69 -14.43 3.71
CA SER A 358 32.90 -13.28 2.82
C SER A 358 32.61 -13.61 1.36
N LEU A 359 32.98 -14.81 0.89
CA LEU A 359 32.63 -15.29 -0.43
C LEU A 359 31.11 -15.43 -0.60
N THR A 360 30.41 -16.00 0.40
CA THR A 360 28.95 -16.11 0.38
C THR A 360 28.30 -14.73 0.31
N ALA A 361 28.79 -13.76 1.07
CA ALA A 361 28.30 -12.38 1.05
C ALA A 361 28.59 -11.63 -0.26
N ALA A 362 29.50 -12.14 -1.10
CA ALA A 362 29.81 -11.57 -2.41
C ALA A 362 28.75 -11.91 -3.48
N PHE A 363 27.85 -12.86 -3.19
CA PHE A 363 26.75 -13.19 -4.09
C PHE A 363 25.62 -12.18 -3.94
N ALA A 364 25.14 -11.67 -5.07
CA ALA A 364 23.93 -10.88 -5.16
C ALA A 364 22.94 -11.61 -6.08
N THR A 365 21.79 -11.90 -5.58
CA THR A 365 20.72 -12.63 -6.29
C THR A 365 19.48 -11.77 -6.45
N ASN A 366 18.72 -12.04 -7.50
CA ASN A 366 17.47 -11.33 -7.80
C ASN A 366 17.61 -9.80 -7.81
N VAL A 367 18.72 -9.32 -8.39
CA VAL A 367 19.00 -7.89 -8.51
C VAL A 367 18.24 -7.33 -9.71
N LYS A 368 17.49 -6.25 -9.51
CA LYS A 368 16.74 -5.54 -10.56
C LYS A 368 17.36 -4.19 -10.90
N ASP A 369 16.95 -3.61 -12.01
CA ASP A 369 17.38 -2.27 -12.43
C ASP A 369 17.03 -1.22 -11.37
N GLY A 370 18.04 -0.48 -10.95
CA GLY A 370 17.94 0.54 -9.89
C GLY A 370 18.36 0.07 -8.49
N ASP A 371 18.52 -1.23 -8.24
CA ASP A 371 19.02 -1.74 -6.94
C ASP A 371 20.50 -1.41 -6.73
N GLN A 372 21.24 -1.31 -7.82
CA GLN A 372 22.63 -0.86 -7.81
C GLN A 372 22.74 0.57 -8.37
N SER A 373 23.85 1.22 -8.14
CA SER A 373 24.10 2.57 -8.65
C SER A 373 25.29 2.65 -9.58
N GLY A 374 25.36 3.72 -10.38
CA GLY A 374 26.51 4.04 -11.23
C GLY A 374 26.82 3.01 -12.29
N ASP A 375 28.13 2.76 -12.50
CA ASP A 375 28.65 1.90 -13.56
C ASP A 375 28.23 0.43 -13.44
N LEU A 376 28.01 -0.05 -12.22
CA LEU A 376 27.57 -1.43 -12.00
C LEU A 376 26.14 -1.63 -12.52
N ASN A 377 25.21 -0.78 -12.13
CA ASN A 377 23.83 -0.85 -12.59
C ASN A 377 23.77 -0.73 -14.13
N THR A 378 24.45 0.26 -14.68
CA THR A 378 24.51 0.48 -16.14
C THR A 378 25.04 -0.75 -16.88
N TRP A 379 26.06 -1.43 -16.32
CA TRP A 379 26.62 -2.63 -16.91
C TRP A 379 25.69 -3.83 -16.80
N LEU A 380 25.08 -4.07 -15.63
CA LEU A 380 24.17 -5.20 -15.42
C LEU A 380 22.96 -5.13 -16.36
N PHE A 381 22.35 -3.95 -16.49
CA PHE A 381 21.10 -3.74 -17.21
C PHE A 381 21.23 -3.08 -18.57
N GLU A 382 22.45 -3.13 -19.15
CA GLU A 382 22.64 -2.64 -20.52
C GLU A 382 21.74 -3.37 -21.49
N SER A 383 20.87 -2.62 -22.17
CA SER A 383 19.79 -3.18 -22.98
C SER A 383 19.54 -2.37 -24.25
N THR A 384 18.81 -2.96 -25.17
CA THR A 384 18.18 -2.27 -26.30
C THR A 384 16.68 -2.45 -26.21
N THR A 385 15.94 -1.40 -26.55
CA THR A 385 14.48 -1.42 -26.53
C THR A 385 13.95 -1.13 -27.93
N GLU A 386 13.04 -1.98 -28.41
CA GLU A 386 12.37 -1.86 -29.71
C GLU A 386 10.86 -1.82 -29.50
N GLY A 387 10.14 -1.10 -30.38
CA GLY A 387 8.68 -0.94 -30.32
C GLY A 387 8.21 0.19 -29.43
N GLU A 388 6.91 0.48 -29.46
CA GLU A 388 6.22 1.52 -28.66
C GLU A 388 4.99 0.92 -27.95
N GLY A 389 4.60 1.54 -26.83
CA GLY A 389 3.44 1.09 -26.04
C GLY A 389 3.58 -0.36 -25.56
N ASP A 390 2.51 -1.13 -25.66
CA ASP A 390 2.47 -2.54 -25.22
C ASP A 390 3.34 -3.48 -26.09
N ALA A 391 3.77 -3.02 -27.27
CA ALA A 391 4.70 -3.76 -28.15
C ALA A 391 6.18 -3.51 -27.82
N LYS A 392 6.48 -2.76 -26.76
CA LYS A 392 7.82 -2.47 -26.31
C LYS A 392 8.54 -3.74 -25.85
N LYS A 393 9.66 -4.08 -26.50
CA LYS A 393 10.49 -5.25 -26.17
C LYS A 393 11.89 -4.79 -25.76
N THR A 394 12.26 -5.10 -24.53
CA THR A 394 13.62 -4.86 -24.02
C THR A 394 14.45 -6.14 -24.16
N THR A 395 15.67 -6.00 -24.68
CA THR A 395 16.66 -7.08 -24.81
C THR A 395 17.93 -6.69 -24.07
N TYR A 396 18.25 -7.44 -23.02
CA TYR A 396 19.46 -7.24 -22.23
C TYR A 396 20.68 -7.83 -22.93
N LYS A 397 21.82 -7.16 -22.77
CA LYS A 397 23.06 -7.51 -23.52
C LYS A 397 23.98 -8.45 -22.77
N ARG A 398 23.89 -8.49 -21.42
CA ARG A 398 24.80 -9.31 -20.60
C ARG A 398 24.59 -10.79 -20.84
N LYS A 399 25.73 -11.50 -20.84
CA LYS A 399 25.77 -12.97 -20.95
C LYS A 399 26.48 -13.56 -19.74
N ALA A 400 26.14 -14.79 -19.41
CA ALA A 400 26.81 -15.55 -18.36
C ALA A 400 28.34 -15.48 -18.44
N ASN A 401 28.99 -15.34 -17.32
CA ASN A 401 30.42 -15.24 -17.13
C ASN A 401 31.08 -13.98 -17.72
N GLU A 402 30.34 -12.99 -18.20
CA GLU A 402 30.93 -11.68 -18.49
C GLU A 402 31.38 -11.01 -17.21
N THR A 403 32.54 -10.38 -17.24
CA THR A 403 33.16 -9.72 -16.09
C THR A 403 33.20 -8.21 -16.24
N LYS A 404 33.19 -7.49 -15.11
CA LYS A 404 33.29 -6.04 -15.03
C LYS A 404 34.30 -5.63 -13.96
N LYS A 405 35.19 -4.70 -14.33
CA LYS A 405 36.08 -4.00 -13.42
C LYS A 405 35.56 -2.58 -13.18
N ILE A 406 35.53 -2.16 -11.92
CA ILE A 406 35.25 -0.78 -11.53
C ILE A 406 36.30 -0.34 -10.52
N GLU A 407 37.00 0.75 -10.82
CA GLU A 407 38.05 1.29 -9.97
C GLU A 407 37.82 2.77 -9.70
N SER A 408 38.03 3.17 -8.45
CA SER A 408 38.06 4.56 -8.02
C SER A 408 39.36 4.76 -7.23
N ALA A 409 40.43 5.18 -7.92
CA ALA A 409 41.73 5.40 -7.32
C ALA A 409 41.97 6.87 -7.01
N SER A 410 42.46 7.15 -5.81
CA SER A 410 42.79 8.48 -5.33
C SER A 410 44.25 8.50 -4.84
N ASN A 411 44.97 9.59 -5.07
CA ASN A 411 46.31 9.77 -4.57
C ASN A 411 46.33 10.50 -3.21
N VAL A 412 47.34 10.19 -2.41
CA VAL A 412 47.60 10.93 -1.15
C VAL A 412 48.14 12.31 -1.48
N ASP A 413 47.53 13.35 -0.93
CA ASP A 413 48.13 14.68 -0.92
C ASP A 413 49.23 14.75 0.15
N THR A 414 50.47 14.70 -0.30
CA THR A 414 51.65 14.71 0.59
C THR A 414 51.91 16.08 1.27
N THR A 415 51.09 17.10 0.90
CA THR A 415 51.21 18.42 1.54
C THR A 415 50.22 18.62 2.68
N ALA A 416 49.05 17.94 2.65
CA ALA A 416 48.00 18.06 3.60
C ALA A 416 47.63 16.75 4.33
N TYR A 417 48.07 15.60 3.87
CA TYR A 417 47.85 14.27 4.46
C TYR A 417 46.40 14.05 4.98
N ALA A 418 45.43 14.23 4.13
CA ALA A 418 44.03 13.89 4.46
C ALA A 418 43.78 12.38 4.31
N LYS A 419 42.80 11.81 5.04
CA LYS A 419 42.36 10.43 4.83
C LYS A 419 41.87 10.24 3.39
N VAL A 420 42.37 9.22 2.69
CA VAL A 420 42.00 8.91 1.32
C VAL A 420 41.67 7.43 1.21
N THR A 421 40.67 7.13 0.40
CA THR A 421 40.24 5.75 0.11
C THR A 421 40.21 5.51 -1.39
N SER A 422 40.75 4.36 -1.81
CA SER A 422 40.60 3.83 -3.18
C SER A 422 39.89 2.50 -3.17
N THR A 423 39.00 2.29 -4.13
CA THR A 423 38.24 1.06 -4.28
C THR A 423 38.54 0.37 -5.60
N TYR A 424 38.61 -0.95 -5.56
CA TYR A 424 38.89 -1.83 -6.66
C TYR A 424 37.87 -2.97 -6.65
N SER A 425 36.95 -2.97 -7.60
CA SER A 425 35.86 -3.92 -7.63
C SER A 425 35.92 -4.81 -8.86
N ALA A 426 35.65 -6.09 -8.67
CA ALA A 426 35.45 -7.05 -9.72
C ALA A 426 34.08 -7.71 -9.59
N TYR A 427 33.43 -7.88 -10.72
CA TYR A 427 32.11 -8.51 -10.82
C TYR A 427 32.13 -9.55 -11.93
N ILE A 428 31.34 -10.63 -11.73
CA ILE A 428 31.03 -11.59 -12.77
C ILE A 428 29.54 -11.84 -12.83
N PHE A 429 28.97 -11.73 -14.03
CA PHE A 429 27.55 -12.02 -14.28
C PHE A 429 27.32 -13.53 -14.27
N VAL A 430 26.36 -14.01 -13.48
CA VAL A 430 26.22 -15.45 -13.23
C VAL A 430 25.54 -16.15 -14.40
N ASP A 431 24.31 -15.78 -14.69
CA ASP A 431 23.49 -16.42 -15.72
C ASP A 431 22.83 -15.37 -16.63
N GLY A 432 21.78 -15.70 -17.35
CA GLY A 432 20.96 -14.73 -18.08
C GLY A 432 20.06 -13.94 -17.15
N MET A 433 19.31 -13.01 -17.73
CA MET A 433 18.18 -12.42 -17.03
C MET A 433 17.16 -13.49 -16.75
N HIS A 434 16.50 -13.39 -15.59
CA HIS A 434 15.52 -14.35 -15.11
C HIS A 434 14.38 -13.64 -14.34
N ALA A 435 13.32 -14.37 -14.06
CA ALA A 435 12.25 -13.91 -13.19
C ALA A 435 12.68 -13.94 -11.71
N ASN A 436 11.99 -13.19 -10.86
CA ASN A 436 12.30 -13.16 -9.43
C ASN A 436 12.07 -14.54 -8.78
N THR A 437 13.14 -15.21 -8.39
CA THR A 437 13.13 -16.53 -7.74
C THR A 437 13.11 -16.47 -6.22
N ASP A 438 13.05 -15.28 -5.61
CA ASP A 438 12.89 -15.16 -4.16
C ASP A 438 11.59 -15.84 -3.73
N PRO A 439 11.59 -16.54 -2.58
CA PRO A 439 10.40 -17.21 -2.10
C PRO A 439 9.34 -16.18 -1.69
N VAL A 440 8.08 -16.46 -2.00
CA VAL A 440 6.94 -15.83 -1.34
C VAL A 440 6.51 -16.66 -0.16
N ARG A 441 5.97 -16.03 0.87
CA ARG A 441 5.48 -16.72 2.06
C ARG A 441 4.06 -16.32 2.39
N SER A 442 3.27 -17.27 2.88
CA SER A 442 1.93 -17.01 3.39
C SER A 442 1.94 -16.98 4.90
N VAL A 443 1.28 -15.99 5.48
CA VAL A 443 1.28 -15.72 6.91
C VAL A 443 -0.11 -15.33 7.39
N GLY A 444 -0.50 -15.81 8.56
CA GLY A 444 -1.61 -15.28 9.34
C GLY A 444 -1.11 -14.30 10.40
N HIS A 445 -1.92 -13.33 10.76
CA HIS A 445 -1.62 -12.49 11.92
C HIS A 445 -2.89 -11.96 12.61
N ILE A 446 -2.72 -11.63 13.88
CA ILE A 446 -3.72 -10.92 14.68
C ILE A 446 -3.04 -9.66 15.22
N LEU A 447 -3.54 -8.50 14.82
CA LEU A 447 -2.99 -7.20 15.19
C LEU A 447 -3.78 -6.57 16.33
N PHE A 448 -3.07 -6.12 17.36
CA PHE A 448 -3.56 -5.19 18.37
C PHE A 448 -2.87 -3.84 18.16
N LYS A 449 -3.62 -2.82 17.71
CA LYS A 449 -3.06 -1.50 17.39
C LYS A 449 -2.65 -0.75 18.64
N SER A 450 -1.43 -0.20 18.65
CA SER A 450 -0.95 0.57 19.79
C SER A 450 -1.82 1.78 20.11
N ASP A 451 -2.40 2.43 19.11
CA ASP A 451 -3.26 3.61 19.30
C ASP A 451 -4.60 3.28 19.96
N THR A 452 -5.19 2.11 19.64
CA THR A 452 -6.45 1.65 20.24
C THR A 452 -6.31 1.42 21.74
N PHE A 453 -5.17 0.88 22.19
CA PHE A 453 -4.92 0.51 23.60
C PHE A 453 -4.05 1.52 24.34
N LYS A 454 -3.88 2.73 23.77
CA LYS A 454 -3.07 3.76 24.40
C LYS A 454 -3.75 4.30 25.65
N ASP A 455 -3.08 4.09 26.80
CA ASP A 455 -3.50 4.63 28.11
C ASP A 455 -4.90 4.22 28.57
N LEU A 456 -5.46 3.08 28.09
CA LEU A 456 -6.78 2.62 28.50
C LEU A 456 -6.79 2.22 29.99
N THR A 457 -7.72 2.79 30.73
CA THR A 457 -7.98 2.50 32.16
C THR A 457 -9.22 1.63 32.38
N ASP A 458 -10.04 1.46 31.35
CA ASP A 458 -11.21 0.57 31.30
C ASP A 458 -11.50 0.14 29.86
N SER A 459 -12.42 -0.79 29.67
CA SER A 459 -12.79 -1.36 28.38
C SER A 459 -13.99 -0.68 27.70
N SER A 460 -14.45 0.46 28.21
CA SER A 460 -15.72 1.08 27.78
C SER A 460 -15.72 1.54 26.31
N THR A 461 -14.55 1.83 25.75
CA THR A 461 -14.36 2.23 24.34
C THR A 461 -14.26 1.05 23.39
N LEU A 462 -14.11 -0.16 23.91
CA LEU A 462 -13.99 -1.40 23.13
C LEU A 462 -15.34 -2.09 22.97
N SER A 463 -15.46 -2.94 21.95
CA SER A 463 -16.68 -3.70 21.66
C SER A 463 -16.37 -5.17 21.33
N GLY A 464 -17.39 -6.02 21.31
CA GLY A 464 -17.30 -7.41 20.89
C GLY A 464 -16.22 -8.21 21.62
N LYS A 465 -15.49 -9.04 20.88
CA LYS A 465 -14.46 -9.93 21.43
C LYS A 465 -13.25 -9.21 22.01
N LEU A 466 -12.89 -8.04 21.46
CA LEU A 466 -11.83 -7.20 22.03
C LEU A 466 -12.20 -6.73 23.43
N LYS A 467 -13.46 -6.32 23.65
CA LYS A 467 -13.94 -5.92 24.97
C LYS A 467 -13.89 -7.08 25.95
N GLU A 468 -14.41 -8.27 25.57
CA GLU A 468 -14.40 -9.46 26.42
C GLU A 468 -12.97 -9.82 26.87
N LEU A 469 -12.00 -9.77 25.95
CA LEU A 469 -10.59 -10.04 26.25
C LEU A 469 -10.00 -8.96 27.18
N ALA A 470 -10.25 -7.69 26.91
CA ALA A 470 -9.81 -6.57 27.75
C ALA A 470 -10.39 -6.65 29.18
N ASP A 471 -11.68 -6.96 29.31
CA ASP A 471 -12.32 -7.17 30.61
C ASP A 471 -11.61 -8.26 31.43
N SER A 472 -11.17 -9.35 30.78
CA SER A 472 -10.41 -10.41 31.44
C SER A 472 -9.01 -9.96 31.89
N VAL A 473 -8.35 -9.07 31.11
CA VAL A 473 -7.06 -8.49 31.49
C VAL A 473 -7.21 -7.52 32.67
N PHE A 474 -8.23 -6.68 32.65
CA PHE A 474 -8.54 -5.78 33.78
C PHE A 474 -8.86 -6.56 35.06
N GLU A 475 -9.66 -7.63 34.99
CA GLU A 475 -9.97 -8.48 36.13
C GLU A 475 -8.70 -9.17 36.70
N LYS A 476 -7.81 -9.66 35.82
CA LYS A 476 -6.52 -10.26 36.23
C LYS A 476 -5.59 -9.25 36.92
N ASN A 477 -5.72 -7.96 36.63
CA ASN A 477 -4.87 -6.88 37.15
C ASN A 477 -5.59 -5.92 38.13
N LYS A 478 -6.78 -6.27 38.63
CA LYS A 478 -7.60 -5.42 39.48
C LYS A 478 -6.94 -4.93 40.76
N ASP A 479 -5.95 -5.69 41.26
CA ASP A 479 -5.19 -5.36 42.48
C ASP A 479 -3.99 -4.44 42.20
N LYS A 480 -3.71 -4.12 40.94
CA LYS A 480 -2.63 -3.19 40.57
C LYS A 480 -3.18 -1.77 40.47
N ALA A 481 -2.77 -0.91 41.40
CA ALA A 481 -3.12 0.51 41.31
C ALA A 481 -2.58 1.12 40.01
N ASP A 482 -3.38 1.94 39.34
CA ASP A 482 -3.03 2.66 38.09
C ASP A 482 -2.67 1.74 36.90
N PHE A 483 -3.21 0.50 36.84
CA PHE A 483 -3.03 -0.38 35.69
C PHE A 483 -3.61 0.26 34.44
N LYS A 484 -2.81 0.27 33.37
CA LYS A 484 -3.21 0.72 32.04
C LYS A 484 -3.04 -0.42 31.06
N LEU A 485 -4.11 -0.74 30.35
CA LEU A 485 -4.10 -1.77 29.33
C LEU A 485 -3.30 -1.31 28.10
N THR A 486 -2.44 -2.19 27.59
CA THR A 486 -1.66 -1.96 26.37
C THR A 486 -1.98 -3.00 25.30
N ALA A 487 -1.63 -2.70 24.05
CA ALA A 487 -1.74 -3.67 22.95
C ALA A 487 -0.89 -4.94 23.23
N LEU A 488 0.22 -4.82 23.93
CA LEU A 488 1.05 -5.95 24.34
C LEU A 488 0.33 -6.86 25.34
N ASP A 489 -0.35 -6.26 26.33
CA ASP A 489 -1.15 -7.03 27.32
C ASP A 489 -2.25 -7.82 26.63
N MET A 490 -2.90 -7.22 25.62
CA MET A 490 -3.93 -7.89 24.81
C MET A 490 -3.37 -9.04 23.99
N ALA A 491 -2.21 -8.86 23.38
CA ALA A 491 -1.56 -9.92 22.60
C ALA A 491 -1.15 -11.11 23.49
N TYR A 492 -0.54 -10.87 24.64
CA TYR A 492 -0.24 -11.95 25.58
C TYR A 492 -1.50 -12.62 26.16
N ALA A 493 -2.53 -11.83 26.46
CA ALA A 493 -3.78 -12.40 26.95
C ALA A 493 -4.44 -13.34 25.92
N LEU A 494 -4.31 -13.03 24.63
CA LEU A 494 -4.81 -13.91 23.58
C LEU A 494 -3.95 -15.17 23.42
N LEU A 495 -2.62 -15.05 23.51
CA LEU A 495 -1.73 -16.24 23.53
C LEU A 495 -2.02 -17.14 24.75
N ASP A 496 -2.12 -16.56 25.96
CA ASP A 496 -2.53 -17.26 27.19
C ASP A 496 -3.87 -18.02 26.98
N LYS A 497 -4.83 -17.36 26.29
CA LYS A 497 -6.14 -17.94 26.00
C LYS A 497 -6.02 -19.14 25.04
N MET A 498 -5.27 -19.01 23.94
CA MET A 498 -5.04 -20.09 22.98
C MET A 498 -4.39 -21.30 23.64
N GLU A 499 -3.42 -21.07 24.53
CA GLU A 499 -2.76 -22.12 25.29
C GLU A 499 -3.72 -22.78 26.29
N ALA A 500 -4.47 -21.99 27.08
CA ALA A 500 -5.46 -22.49 28.06
C ALA A 500 -6.58 -23.30 27.40
N GLU A 501 -6.97 -22.98 26.16
CA GLU A 501 -7.94 -23.73 25.36
C GLU A 501 -7.33 -24.96 24.68
N GLY A 502 -6.03 -25.22 24.87
CA GLY A 502 -5.32 -26.35 24.29
C GLY A 502 -5.17 -26.28 22.76
N LYS A 503 -5.28 -25.09 22.18
CA LYS A 503 -5.15 -24.88 20.74
C LYS A 503 -3.69 -24.75 20.29
N MET A 504 -2.79 -24.31 21.19
CA MET A 504 -1.35 -24.25 20.96
C MET A 504 -0.65 -25.48 21.54
N THR A 505 0.29 -26.03 20.78
CA THR A 505 1.11 -27.18 21.25
C THR A 505 2.59 -26.88 21.02
N VAL A 506 3.44 -27.36 21.94
CA VAL A 506 4.89 -27.21 21.84
C VAL A 506 5.47 -28.36 21.02
N LYS A 507 6.35 -28.01 20.08
CA LYS A 507 7.20 -28.97 19.33
C LYS A 507 8.67 -28.60 19.51
N THR A 508 9.57 -29.54 19.20
CA THR A 508 11.02 -29.34 19.31
C THR A 508 11.66 -29.46 17.94
N ARG A 509 12.49 -28.47 17.56
CA ARG A 509 13.30 -28.48 16.33
C ARG A 509 14.45 -29.49 16.44
N ALA A 510 15.10 -29.78 15.32
CA ALA A 510 16.24 -30.66 15.25
C ALA A 510 17.46 -30.20 16.08
N ASP A 511 17.58 -28.91 16.32
CA ASP A 511 18.60 -28.26 17.14
C ASP A 511 18.28 -28.29 18.65
N GLY A 512 17.12 -28.80 19.03
CA GLY A 512 16.66 -28.91 20.43
C GLY A 512 15.88 -27.68 20.91
N THR A 513 15.66 -26.65 20.08
CA THR A 513 14.85 -25.47 20.43
C THR A 513 13.35 -25.78 20.32
N ASN A 514 12.55 -25.25 21.25
CA ASN A 514 11.10 -25.41 21.23
C ASN A 514 10.46 -24.32 20.36
N TYR A 515 9.32 -24.66 19.76
CA TYR A 515 8.45 -23.72 19.05
C TYR A 515 6.99 -24.15 19.24
N TYR A 516 6.09 -23.18 19.05
CA TYR A 516 4.66 -23.40 19.20
C TYR A 516 4.00 -23.60 17.85
N VAL A 517 2.99 -24.47 17.81
CA VAL A 517 2.17 -24.69 16.61
C VAL A 517 0.70 -24.63 16.95
N ILE A 518 -0.09 -24.15 15.98
CA ILE A 518 -1.54 -24.11 16.01
C ILE A 518 -2.08 -24.57 14.65
N ASP A 519 -3.24 -25.20 14.63
CA ASP A 519 -3.92 -25.52 13.37
C ASP A 519 -4.44 -24.24 12.68
N LYS A 520 -4.35 -24.17 11.33
CA LYS A 520 -4.76 -22.98 10.56
C LYS A 520 -6.22 -22.60 10.84
N ALA A 521 -7.14 -23.57 10.84
CA ALA A 521 -8.55 -23.30 11.09
C ALA A 521 -8.78 -22.80 12.54
N ALA A 522 -8.02 -23.35 13.51
CA ALA A 522 -8.06 -22.85 14.88
C ALA A 522 -7.52 -21.42 14.99
N PHE A 523 -6.44 -21.08 14.28
CA PHE A 523 -5.92 -19.70 14.23
C PHE A 523 -6.95 -18.73 13.62
N GLU A 524 -7.62 -19.14 12.56
CA GLU A 524 -8.66 -18.34 11.88
C GLU A 524 -9.83 -18.00 12.81
N GLU A 525 -10.25 -18.91 13.72
CA GLU A 525 -11.27 -18.67 14.74
C GLU A 525 -10.92 -17.46 15.64
N TYR A 526 -9.61 -17.25 15.91
CA TYR A 526 -9.13 -16.09 16.68
C TYR A 526 -8.97 -14.82 15.84
N GLY A 527 -9.13 -14.89 14.54
CA GLY A 527 -9.13 -13.72 13.65
C GLY A 527 -10.13 -12.63 14.05
N VAL A 528 -11.19 -12.99 14.78
CA VAL A 528 -12.17 -12.04 15.35
C VAL A 528 -11.58 -11.04 16.34
N TYR A 529 -10.34 -11.24 16.79
CA TYR A 529 -9.62 -10.32 17.66
C TYR A 529 -8.69 -9.35 16.90
N THR A 530 -8.48 -9.56 15.60
CA THR A 530 -7.62 -8.66 14.83
C THR A 530 -8.28 -7.31 14.59
N GLU A 531 -7.47 -6.26 14.65
CA GLU A 531 -7.85 -4.91 14.22
C GLU A 531 -7.39 -4.59 12.79
N ASP A 532 -6.84 -5.60 12.09
CA ASP A 532 -6.56 -5.51 10.66
C ASP A 532 -7.77 -5.99 9.84
N SER A 533 -7.84 -5.53 8.58
CA SER A 533 -8.86 -5.98 7.64
C SER A 533 -8.69 -7.45 7.21
N ASN A 534 -7.46 -7.96 7.26
CA ASN A 534 -7.11 -9.31 6.84
C ASN A 534 -6.46 -10.08 7.98
N VAL A 535 -6.85 -11.34 8.14
CA VAL A 535 -6.22 -12.30 9.07
C VAL A 535 -5.06 -13.01 8.38
N PHE A 536 -5.16 -13.24 7.07
CA PHE A 536 -4.15 -13.93 6.27
C PHE A 536 -3.66 -13.06 5.11
N TYR A 537 -2.38 -13.19 4.82
CA TYR A 537 -1.71 -12.67 3.63
C TYR A 537 -1.04 -13.84 2.92
N ASP A 538 -1.45 -14.10 1.70
CA ASP A 538 -0.93 -15.20 0.89
C ASP A 538 0.09 -14.70 -0.13
N ASP A 539 1.09 -15.55 -0.42
CA ASP A 539 2.11 -15.35 -1.45
C ASP A 539 2.79 -13.96 -1.38
N VAL A 540 3.15 -13.51 -0.16
CA VAL A 540 3.79 -12.22 0.10
C VAL A 540 5.26 -12.27 -0.32
N PRO A 541 5.72 -11.43 -1.24
CA PRO A 541 7.13 -11.30 -1.58
C PRO A 541 7.90 -10.52 -0.52
N LYS A 542 9.22 -10.73 -0.47
CA LYS A 542 10.12 -9.98 0.40
C LYS A 542 10.15 -8.50 0.00
N GLY A 543 10.19 -7.61 0.98
CA GLY A 543 10.19 -6.16 0.79
C GLY A 543 8.81 -5.50 0.79
N GLN A 544 7.73 -6.27 0.99
CA GLN A 544 6.36 -5.74 1.00
C GLN A 544 5.87 -5.37 2.40
N MET A 545 6.35 -6.05 3.43
CA MET A 545 5.91 -5.83 4.81
C MET A 545 6.89 -4.95 5.58
N VAL A 546 6.45 -4.39 6.71
CA VAL A 546 7.37 -3.68 7.61
C VAL A 546 8.43 -4.63 8.16
N ALA A 547 9.63 -4.09 8.41
CA ALA A 547 10.84 -4.88 8.65
C ALA A 547 10.69 -5.95 9.75
N GLU A 548 10.06 -5.61 10.86
CA GLU A 548 9.93 -6.53 12.01
C GLU A 548 8.98 -7.70 11.68
N PHE A 549 7.88 -7.42 10.96
CA PHE A 549 6.94 -8.42 10.47
C PHE A 549 7.63 -9.33 9.44
N GLU A 550 8.34 -8.73 8.48
CA GLU A 550 9.06 -9.42 7.43
C GLU A 550 10.18 -10.30 7.97
N ASN A 551 10.97 -9.79 8.93
CA ASN A 551 12.04 -10.57 9.55
C ASN A 551 11.52 -11.84 10.23
N TRP A 552 10.37 -11.75 10.93
CA TRP A 552 9.76 -12.93 11.52
C TRP A 552 9.29 -13.92 10.45
N MET A 553 8.60 -13.42 9.45
CA MET A 553 7.97 -14.22 8.40
C MET A 553 9.01 -14.93 7.50
N PHE A 554 10.12 -14.23 7.15
CA PHE A 554 11.17 -14.78 6.29
C PHE A 554 12.34 -15.45 7.04
N ASP A 555 12.24 -15.62 8.36
CA ASP A 555 13.24 -16.39 9.10
C ASP A 555 13.29 -17.82 8.56
N ALA A 556 14.49 -18.27 8.18
CA ALA A 556 14.72 -19.59 7.57
C ALA A 556 14.40 -20.78 8.50
N SER A 557 14.28 -20.53 9.81
CA SER A 557 13.93 -21.54 10.79
C SER A 557 12.43 -21.80 10.92
N ARG A 558 11.56 -20.97 10.29
CA ARG A 558 10.11 -21.12 10.40
C ARG A 558 9.62 -22.43 9.81
N LEU A 559 8.68 -23.05 10.52
CA LEU A 559 8.07 -24.30 10.12
C LEU A 559 6.56 -24.08 9.92
N GLU A 560 5.98 -24.85 9.02
CA GLU A 560 4.54 -24.81 8.74
C GLU A 560 3.71 -24.95 10.02
N ASN A 561 2.68 -24.13 10.16
CA ASN A 561 1.81 -24.02 11.33
C ASN A 561 2.49 -23.47 12.60
N GLU A 562 3.68 -22.90 12.49
CA GLU A 562 4.34 -22.22 13.60
C GLU A 562 3.61 -20.91 13.96
N ILE A 563 3.36 -20.73 15.25
CA ILE A 563 2.81 -19.48 15.82
C ILE A 563 3.86 -18.85 16.73
N THR A 564 3.91 -17.53 16.78
CA THR A 564 4.80 -16.82 17.70
C THR A 564 4.40 -17.09 19.15
N ASP A 565 5.39 -17.23 20.01
CA ASP A 565 5.26 -17.27 21.48
C ASP A 565 5.39 -15.88 22.12
N GLU A 566 6.02 -14.95 21.40
CA GLU A 566 6.13 -13.57 21.79
C GLU A 566 5.56 -12.67 20.69
N PRO A 567 4.69 -11.69 21.03
CA PRO A 567 4.13 -10.78 20.03
C PRO A 567 5.20 -9.97 19.30
N VAL A 568 5.13 -9.93 17.99
CA VAL A 568 6.02 -9.15 17.14
C VAL A 568 5.60 -7.67 17.16
N LYS A 569 6.49 -6.79 17.61
CA LYS A 569 6.23 -5.35 17.66
C LYS A 569 6.55 -4.71 16.31
N THR A 570 5.62 -3.90 15.80
CA THR A 570 5.81 -3.04 14.63
C THR A 570 5.39 -1.59 14.94
N SER A 571 5.50 -0.71 13.97
CA SER A 571 4.95 0.66 14.07
C SER A 571 3.44 0.72 14.24
N TYR A 572 2.71 -0.31 13.83
CA TYR A 572 1.24 -0.40 13.95
C TYR A 572 0.78 -0.89 15.32
N GLY A 573 1.57 -1.73 15.98
CA GLY A 573 1.18 -2.36 17.25
C GLY A 573 1.91 -3.68 17.49
N TYR A 574 1.19 -4.64 18.08
CA TYR A 574 1.71 -5.97 18.38
C TYR A 574 0.94 -7.02 17.61
N HIS A 575 1.68 -7.90 16.94
CA HIS A 575 1.16 -8.97 16.09
C HIS A 575 1.41 -10.32 16.72
N ILE A 576 0.38 -11.17 16.76
CA ILE A 576 0.54 -12.61 16.92
C ILE A 576 0.66 -13.17 15.50
N MET A 577 1.82 -13.76 15.18
CA MET A 577 2.14 -14.22 13.82
C MET A 577 1.95 -15.72 13.71
N PHE A 578 1.46 -16.16 12.55
CA PHE A 578 1.24 -17.57 12.22
C PHE A 578 1.83 -17.87 10.83
N TYR A 579 2.74 -18.83 10.75
CA TYR A 579 3.37 -19.21 9.49
C TYR A 579 2.55 -20.29 8.79
N VAL A 580 1.94 -19.93 7.65
CA VAL A 580 1.10 -20.87 6.89
C VAL A 580 1.93 -21.92 6.15
N GLY A 581 3.17 -21.60 5.78
CA GLY A 581 3.97 -22.38 4.86
C GLY A 581 3.78 -21.95 3.41
N ASN A 582 4.11 -22.80 2.46
CA ASN A 582 4.07 -22.56 1.01
C ASN A 582 5.16 -21.60 0.50
N GLU A 583 6.39 -22.13 0.43
CA GLU A 583 7.45 -21.44 -0.29
C GLU A 583 7.26 -21.67 -1.80
N LYS A 584 6.88 -20.61 -2.50
CA LYS A 584 6.86 -20.55 -3.97
C LYS A 584 7.80 -19.45 -4.41
N GLU A 585 8.31 -19.55 -5.62
CA GLU A 585 9.06 -18.44 -6.23
C GLU A 585 8.11 -17.28 -6.54
N THR A 586 8.55 -16.05 -6.28
CA THR A 586 7.74 -14.82 -6.44
C THR A 586 7.09 -14.73 -7.81
N TRP A 587 7.85 -15.02 -8.89
CA TRP A 587 7.31 -14.95 -10.25
C TRP A 587 6.13 -15.90 -10.50
N LYS A 588 6.07 -17.04 -9.82
CA LYS A 588 4.96 -17.98 -9.94
C LYS A 588 3.68 -17.42 -9.33
N GLY A 589 3.80 -16.75 -8.19
CA GLY A 589 2.70 -16.05 -7.54
C GLY A 589 2.18 -14.88 -8.42
N GLU A 590 3.10 -14.08 -8.95
CA GLU A 590 2.77 -12.97 -9.85
C GLU A 590 2.04 -13.45 -11.11
N ILE A 591 2.52 -14.51 -11.74
CA ILE A 591 1.86 -15.07 -12.93
C ILE A 591 0.52 -15.72 -12.59
N LYS A 592 0.42 -16.42 -11.47
CA LYS A 592 -0.84 -17.01 -11.00
C LYS A 592 -1.90 -15.92 -10.87
N ASN A 593 -1.57 -14.82 -10.21
CA ASN A 593 -2.46 -13.67 -10.07
C ASN A 593 -2.80 -13.04 -11.42
N ALA A 594 -1.79 -12.82 -12.29
CA ALA A 594 -2.02 -12.23 -13.61
C ALA A 594 -2.98 -13.05 -14.47
N ILE A 595 -2.86 -14.39 -14.46
CA ILE A 595 -3.78 -15.28 -15.19
C ILE A 595 -5.19 -15.17 -14.59
N ALA A 596 -5.31 -15.24 -13.26
CA ALA A 596 -6.60 -15.18 -12.58
C ALA A 596 -7.30 -13.83 -12.80
N ASP A 597 -6.56 -12.73 -12.73
CA ASP A 597 -7.05 -11.37 -12.95
C ASP A 597 -7.56 -11.18 -14.39
N GLU A 598 -6.83 -11.70 -15.39
CA GLU A 598 -7.25 -11.64 -16.80
C GLU A 598 -8.53 -12.45 -17.05
N GLU A 599 -8.65 -13.63 -16.47
CA GLU A 599 -9.85 -14.47 -16.55
C GLU A 599 -11.02 -13.83 -15.80
N GLN A 600 -10.79 -13.32 -14.59
CA GLN A 600 -11.82 -12.61 -13.81
C GLN A 600 -12.31 -11.36 -14.56
N LYS A 601 -11.41 -10.58 -15.12
CA LYS A 601 -11.76 -9.39 -15.92
C LYS A 601 -12.64 -9.78 -17.10
N THR A 602 -12.23 -10.79 -17.88
CA THR A 602 -12.99 -11.29 -19.04
C THR A 602 -14.37 -11.79 -18.61
N TYR A 603 -14.43 -12.50 -17.49
CA TYR A 603 -15.69 -12.99 -16.94
C TYR A 603 -16.62 -11.84 -16.52
N LEU A 604 -16.09 -10.82 -15.81
CA LEU A 604 -16.87 -9.66 -15.38
C LEU A 604 -17.38 -8.81 -16.57
N GLU A 605 -16.62 -8.69 -17.65
CA GLU A 605 -17.08 -8.07 -18.91
C GLU A 605 -18.26 -8.87 -19.53
N GLY A 606 -18.21 -10.18 -19.46
CA GLY A 606 -19.31 -11.07 -19.84
C GLY A 606 -20.55 -10.88 -18.97
N VAL A 607 -20.36 -10.75 -17.66
CA VAL A 607 -21.45 -10.48 -16.68
C VAL A 607 -22.13 -9.14 -16.97
N GLN A 608 -21.37 -8.08 -17.25
CA GLN A 608 -21.94 -6.78 -17.65
C GLN A 608 -22.73 -6.85 -18.96
N THR A 609 -22.32 -7.70 -19.89
CA THR A 609 -23.05 -7.93 -21.14
C THR A 609 -24.36 -8.67 -20.89
N THR A 610 -24.36 -9.63 -19.97
CA THR A 610 -25.53 -10.44 -19.59
C THR A 610 -26.55 -9.61 -18.80
N HIS A 611 -26.07 -8.72 -17.93
CA HIS A 611 -26.88 -7.84 -17.07
C HIS A 611 -26.61 -6.37 -17.39
N PRO A 612 -27.14 -5.88 -18.53
CA PRO A 612 -26.87 -4.50 -18.95
C PRO A 612 -27.48 -3.49 -17.97
N THR A 613 -26.70 -2.49 -17.61
CA THR A 613 -27.14 -1.36 -16.79
C THR A 613 -27.43 -0.15 -17.67
N THR A 614 -28.60 0.41 -17.53
CA THR A 614 -28.99 1.68 -18.18
C THR A 614 -28.56 2.84 -17.31
N VAL A 615 -27.73 3.76 -17.83
CA VAL A 615 -27.33 5.00 -17.14
C VAL A 615 -27.92 6.21 -17.86
N LYS A 616 -28.60 7.07 -17.10
CA LYS A 616 -29.22 8.30 -17.55
C LYS A 616 -28.26 9.48 -17.33
N SER A 617 -27.29 9.65 -18.20
CA SER A 617 -26.22 10.66 -18.10
C SER A 617 -26.73 12.09 -17.97
N ASP A 618 -27.89 12.42 -18.51
CA ASP A 618 -28.55 13.72 -18.31
C ASP A 618 -28.80 14.06 -16.83
N TYR A 619 -28.83 13.06 -15.94
CA TYR A 619 -29.09 13.27 -14.53
C TYR A 619 -27.85 13.69 -13.73
N TYR A 620 -26.66 13.60 -14.29
CA TYR A 620 -25.43 14.17 -13.69
C TYR A 620 -25.55 15.67 -13.39
N ARG A 621 -26.33 16.42 -14.15
CA ARG A 621 -26.63 17.84 -13.86
C ARG A 621 -27.29 18.10 -12.52
N TYR A 622 -27.86 17.08 -11.88
CA TYR A 622 -28.49 17.20 -10.55
C TYR A 622 -27.53 16.88 -9.41
N ILE A 623 -26.31 16.48 -9.69
CA ILE A 623 -25.21 16.26 -8.75
C ILE A 623 -24.47 17.56 -8.57
N GLY A 624 -24.23 18.00 -7.32
CA GLY A 624 -23.52 19.26 -7.07
C GLY A 624 -23.39 19.61 -5.63
#